data_e3441c74f66928732c22168c11c381c3
#
_entry.id   e3441c74f66928732c22168c11c381c3
#
_cell.length_a   1.000
_cell.length_b   1.000
_cell.length_c   1.000
_cell.angle_alpha   90.00
_cell.angle_beta   90.00
_cell.angle_gamma   90.00
#
_symmetry.space_group_name_H-M   'P 1'
#
loop_
_entity.id
_entity.type
_entity.pdbx_description
1 polymer ?
#
loop_
_entity_poly.entity_id
_entity_poly.type
_entity_poly.pdbx_seq_one_letter_code
_entity_poly.pdbx_strand_id
1 'polypeptide(L)'
;MENNTEDINEVESIETVTTGYEPREPQKEIHKAIKDNRWVTAICHRRMGKTVCAINQLIHSALNCTKESPQLAYIAPTYSQAKRIAWGYLKDYTRPLGGIANESELRVDFLGRRISLYGADSPDALRGIYLDGCVIDEYGDVHPSLFTEVLRPALSDRLGWALFIGTPKGSNHFKELRDFADNPSNEG
;
A
#
# COMPACT_ATOMS: atom_id res chain seq x y z
N MET A 1 62.38 -7.97 3.15
CA MET A 1 61.11 -8.49 2.62
C MET A 1 60.03 -7.97 3.54
N GLU A 2 59.54 -6.78 3.23
CA GLU A 2 58.46 -6.14 3.98
C GLU A 2 57.15 -6.48 3.28
N ASN A 3 56.23 -7.18 3.98
CA ASN A 3 54.90 -7.45 3.52
C ASN A 3 54.04 -6.25 3.88
N ASN A 4 53.69 -5.44 2.90
CA ASN A 4 52.62 -4.46 2.98
C ASN A 4 51.31 -5.20 2.86
N THR A 5 50.62 -5.36 3.96
CA THR A 5 49.16 -5.67 4.01
C THR A 5 48.43 -4.33 4.04
N GLU A 6 48.02 -3.87 2.89
CA GLU A 6 47.03 -2.77 2.80
C GLU A 6 45.69 -3.31 3.22
N ASP A 7 45.22 -2.89 4.41
CA ASP A 7 43.89 -3.08 4.90
C ASP A 7 42.92 -2.25 4.03
N ILE A 8 42.20 -2.93 3.15
CA ILE A 8 41.09 -2.33 2.40
C ILE A 8 39.86 -2.34 3.31
N ASN A 9 39.73 -1.34 4.15
CA ASN A 9 38.50 -0.99 4.82
C ASN A 9 37.74 0.02 3.95
N GLU A 10 37.21 -0.42 2.81
CA GLU A 10 36.13 0.28 2.15
C GLU A 10 34.82 0.03 2.96
N VAL A 11 34.55 0.91 3.91
CA VAL A 11 33.22 1.04 4.50
C VAL A 11 32.35 1.68 3.41
N GLU A 12 31.63 0.85 2.64
CA GLU A 12 30.55 1.34 1.79
C GLU A 12 29.60 2.14 2.67
N SER A 13 29.57 3.45 2.48
CA SER A 13 28.60 4.34 3.11
C SER A 13 27.22 3.96 2.59
N ILE A 14 26.42 3.29 3.44
CA ILE A 14 25.02 2.99 3.14
C ILE A 14 24.29 4.33 3.09
N GLU A 15 24.06 4.85 1.88
CA GLU A 15 23.19 6.02 1.70
C GLU A 15 21.75 5.64 2.10
N THR A 16 21.32 6.13 3.25
CA THR A 16 19.94 5.96 3.70
C THR A 16 19.05 6.93 2.92
N VAL A 17 18.34 6.43 1.93
CA VAL A 17 17.36 7.21 1.19
C VAL A 17 16.06 7.27 1.99
N THR A 18 15.62 8.46 2.32
CA THR A 18 14.35 8.70 3.03
C THR A 18 13.32 9.32 2.10
N THR A 19 12.05 8.91 2.23
CA THR A 19 10.92 9.53 1.53
C THR A 19 10.51 10.87 2.15
N GLY A 20 11.06 11.23 3.32
CA GLY A 20 10.65 12.40 4.10
C GLY A 20 9.28 12.26 4.77
N TYR A 21 8.71 11.07 4.82
CA TYR A 21 7.45 10.80 5.52
C TYR A 21 7.68 10.58 7.01
N GLU A 22 6.99 11.36 7.81
CA GLU A 22 6.95 11.22 9.28
C GLU A 22 5.52 10.87 9.72
N PRO A 23 5.25 9.62 10.14
CA PRO A 23 3.92 9.20 10.53
C PRO A 23 3.49 9.82 11.87
N ARG A 24 2.25 10.32 11.92
CA ARG A 24 1.58 10.74 13.16
C ARG A 24 1.14 9.50 13.96
N GLU A 25 0.86 9.65 15.27
CA GLU A 25 0.47 8.51 16.12
C GLU A 25 -0.63 7.62 15.52
N PRO A 26 -1.79 8.15 15.02
CA PRO A 26 -2.81 7.29 14.43
C PRO A 26 -2.34 6.55 13.16
N GLN A 27 -1.38 7.11 12.43
CA GLN A 27 -0.79 6.48 11.25
C GLN A 27 0.19 5.36 11.64
N LYS A 28 0.94 5.54 12.72
CA LYS A 28 1.82 4.50 13.28
C LYS A 28 1.03 3.27 13.71
N GLU A 29 -0.15 3.46 14.29
CA GLU A 29 -1.06 2.36 14.65
C GLU A 29 -1.49 1.56 13.42
N ILE A 30 -1.84 2.23 12.32
CA ILE A 30 -2.19 1.56 11.05
C ILE A 30 -0.99 0.78 10.50
N HIS A 31 0.20 1.38 10.47
CA HIS A 31 1.42 0.70 10.02
C HIS A 31 1.73 -0.53 10.86
N LYS A 32 1.58 -0.44 12.17
CA LYS A 32 1.75 -1.56 13.08
C LYS A 32 0.72 -2.66 12.81
N ALA A 33 -0.55 -2.29 12.67
CA ALA A 33 -1.61 -3.26 12.42
C ALA A 33 -1.35 -4.08 11.12
N ILE A 34 -0.87 -3.43 10.04
CA ILE A 34 -0.56 -4.12 8.78
C ILE A 34 0.66 -5.04 8.92
N LYS A 35 1.61 -4.71 9.78
CA LYS A 35 2.75 -5.59 10.05
C LYS A 35 2.31 -6.89 10.73
N ASP A 36 1.32 -6.82 11.61
CA ASP A 36 0.88 -7.92 12.45
C ASP A 36 -0.30 -8.70 11.85
N ASN A 37 -1.02 -8.12 10.88
CA ASN A 37 -2.24 -8.71 10.32
C ASN A 37 -2.26 -8.62 8.79
N ARG A 38 -2.84 -9.65 8.16
CA ARG A 38 -3.03 -9.71 6.71
C ARG A 38 -4.16 -8.81 6.21
N TRP A 39 -5.23 -8.67 6.98
CA TRP A 39 -6.40 -7.85 6.67
C TRP A 39 -6.60 -6.80 7.76
N VAL A 40 -6.59 -5.54 7.39
CA VAL A 40 -6.70 -4.43 8.34
C VAL A 40 -7.81 -3.48 7.92
N THR A 41 -8.66 -3.11 8.86
CA THR A 41 -9.73 -2.13 8.69
C THR A 41 -9.41 -0.87 9.49
N ALA A 42 -9.37 0.30 8.83
CA ALA A 42 -9.09 1.58 9.46
C ALA A 42 -10.18 2.61 9.15
N ILE A 43 -11.06 2.86 10.12
CA ILE A 43 -12.06 3.92 10.04
C ILE A 43 -11.47 5.20 10.61
N CYS A 44 -11.25 6.19 9.76
CA CYS A 44 -10.49 7.38 10.10
C CYS A 44 -11.30 8.65 9.88
N HIS A 45 -11.15 9.62 10.78
CA HIS A 45 -11.71 10.94 10.59
C HIS A 45 -11.10 11.67 9.38
N ARG A 46 -11.85 12.63 8.83
CA ARG A 46 -11.33 13.55 7.80
C ARG A 46 -10.08 14.28 8.34
N ARG A 47 -9.12 14.59 7.46
CA ARG A 47 -7.85 15.28 7.76
C ARG A 47 -6.84 14.48 8.59
N MET A 48 -7.05 13.20 8.84
CA MET A 48 -6.05 12.33 9.49
C MET A 48 -4.82 12.06 8.58
N GLY A 49 -4.93 12.35 7.30
CA GLY A 49 -3.87 12.09 6.32
C GLY A 49 -3.88 10.64 5.80
N LYS A 50 -5.08 10.06 5.63
CA LYS A 50 -5.29 8.68 5.15
C LYS A 50 -4.50 8.35 3.89
N THR A 51 -4.61 9.20 2.86
CA THR A 51 -3.96 8.96 1.57
C THR A 51 -2.44 8.95 1.69
N VAL A 52 -1.87 9.90 2.43
CA VAL A 52 -0.42 9.96 2.68
C VAL A 52 0.05 8.70 3.44
N CYS A 53 -0.70 8.29 4.47
CA CYS A 53 -0.44 7.06 5.21
C CYS A 53 -0.49 5.83 4.28
N ALA A 54 -1.54 5.72 3.46
CA ALA A 54 -1.75 4.61 2.54
C ALA A 54 -0.63 4.50 1.50
N ILE A 55 -0.25 5.61 0.85
CA ILE A 55 0.84 5.63 -0.14
C ILE A 55 2.17 5.24 0.49
N ASN A 56 2.50 5.80 1.65
CA ASN A 56 3.75 5.45 2.32
C ASN A 56 3.76 4.01 2.87
N GLN A 57 2.61 3.47 3.26
CA GLN A 57 2.49 2.04 3.59
C GLN A 57 2.78 1.16 2.38
N LEU A 58 2.24 1.50 1.21
CA LEU A 58 2.53 0.76 -0.03
C LEU A 58 4.03 0.81 -0.38
N ILE A 59 4.64 1.99 -0.31
CA ILE A 59 6.08 2.16 -0.56
C ILE A 59 6.91 1.34 0.44
N HIS A 60 6.62 1.46 1.73
CA HIS A 60 7.31 0.70 2.77
C HIS A 60 7.17 -0.81 2.58
N SER A 61 5.97 -1.29 2.28
CA SER A 61 5.73 -2.71 2.01
C SER A 61 6.43 -3.19 0.75
N ALA A 62 6.47 -2.37 -0.31
CA ALA A 62 7.21 -2.68 -1.53
C ALA A 62 8.71 -2.82 -1.26
N LEU A 63 9.29 -1.90 -0.49
CA LEU A 63 10.72 -1.91 -0.15
C LEU A 63 11.12 -3.13 0.70
N ASN A 64 10.25 -3.54 1.62
CA ASN A 64 10.51 -4.68 2.52
C ASN A 64 10.03 -6.03 1.96
N CYS A 65 9.42 -6.06 0.78
CA CYS A 65 9.01 -7.30 0.14
C CYS A 65 10.23 -8.02 -0.44
N THR A 66 10.45 -9.25 0.01
CA THR A 66 11.57 -10.11 -0.43
C THR A 66 11.25 -10.94 -1.67
N LYS A 67 10.01 -10.88 -2.17
CA LYS A 67 9.58 -11.60 -3.36
C LYS A 67 10.08 -10.91 -4.63
N GLU A 68 10.19 -11.66 -5.68
CA GLU A 68 10.57 -11.12 -7.00
C GLU A 68 9.45 -10.22 -7.55
N SER A 69 9.86 -9.06 -8.10
CA SER A 69 8.98 -8.08 -8.77
C SER A 69 7.70 -7.76 -7.98
N PRO A 70 7.79 -7.20 -6.76
CA PRO A 70 6.62 -6.92 -5.94
C PRO A 70 5.68 -5.93 -6.64
N GLN A 71 4.37 -6.24 -6.60
CA GLN A 71 3.31 -5.39 -7.13
C GLN A 71 2.30 -5.05 -6.04
N LEU A 72 2.06 -3.75 -5.89
CA LEU A 72 1.09 -3.25 -4.91
C LEU A 72 0.10 -2.30 -5.60
N ALA A 73 -1.07 -2.16 -5.01
CA ALA A 73 -2.15 -1.38 -5.59
C ALA A 73 -2.76 -0.38 -4.59
N TYR A 74 -3.03 0.84 -5.06
CA TYR A 74 -3.93 1.78 -4.42
C TYR A 74 -5.22 1.83 -5.22
N ILE A 75 -6.35 1.57 -4.58
CA ILE A 75 -7.66 1.46 -5.22
C ILE A 75 -8.58 2.50 -4.61
N ALA A 76 -9.16 3.37 -5.44
CA ALA A 76 -10.18 4.33 -5.07
C ALA A 76 -11.53 3.95 -5.70
N PRO A 77 -12.66 4.54 -5.28
CA PRO A 77 -13.96 4.24 -5.88
C PRO A 77 -13.99 4.44 -7.40
N THR A 78 -13.27 5.43 -7.92
CA THR A 78 -13.10 5.64 -9.37
C THR A 78 -11.65 5.91 -9.75
N TYR A 79 -11.29 5.57 -11.00
CA TYR A 79 -9.95 5.85 -11.54
C TYR A 79 -9.59 7.34 -11.50
N SER A 80 -10.54 8.21 -11.80
CA SER A 80 -10.34 9.65 -11.74
C SER A 80 -10.10 10.16 -10.31
N GLN A 81 -10.73 9.54 -9.31
CA GLN A 81 -10.46 9.84 -7.90
C GLN A 81 -9.08 9.36 -7.49
N ALA A 82 -8.68 8.14 -7.86
CA ALA A 82 -7.33 7.63 -7.60
C ALA A 82 -6.27 8.60 -8.14
N LYS A 83 -6.41 9.03 -9.40
CA LYS A 83 -5.52 10.01 -10.02
C LYS A 83 -5.47 11.33 -9.27
N ARG A 84 -6.62 11.91 -8.95
CA ARG A 84 -6.71 13.22 -8.31
C ARG A 84 -6.17 13.22 -6.88
N ILE A 85 -6.37 12.13 -6.13
CA ILE A 85 -6.10 12.08 -4.69
C ILE A 85 -4.70 11.54 -4.39
N ALA A 86 -4.26 10.49 -5.09
CA ALA A 86 -3.09 9.71 -4.71
C ALA A 86 -1.89 9.86 -5.67
N TRP A 87 -2.12 10.19 -6.94
CA TRP A 87 -1.08 10.16 -7.96
C TRP A 87 0.10 11.10 -7.68
N GLY A 88 -0.20 12.34 -7.24
CA GLY A 88 0.83 13.30 -6.87
C GLY A 88 1.71 12.77 -5.72
N TYR A 89 1.08 12.29 -4.66
CA TYR A 89 1.79 11.72 -3.50
C TYR A 89 2.66 10.52 -3.89
N LEU A 90 2.14 9.60 -4.71
CA LEU A 90 2.92 8.44 -5.13
C LEU A 90 4.20 8.86 -5.87
N LYS A 91 4.10 9.80 -6.82
CA LYS A 91 5.26 10.34 -7.53
C LYS A 91 6.25 11.05 -6.60
N ASP A 92 5.74 11.89 -5.71
CA ASP A 92 6.58 12.69 -4.83
C ASP A 92 7.37 11.83 -3.85
N TYR A 93 6.72 10.85 -3.21
CA TYR A 93 7.37 9.97 -2.24
C TYR A 93 8.26 8.89 -2.88
N THR A 94 8.05 8.54 -4.15
CA THR A 94 8.93 7.60 -4.87
C THR A 94 10.08 8.28 -5.62
N ARG A 95 10.03 9.60 -5.82
CA ARG A 95 11.09 10.36 -6.51
C ARG A 95 12.48 10.15 -5.90
N PRO A 96 12.69 10.22 -4.56
CA PRO A 96 13.98 9.94 -3.95
C PRO A 96 14.47 8.51 -4.17
N LEU A 97 13.57 7.57 -4.47
CA LEU A 97 13.85 6.16 -4.73
C LEU A 97 14.12 5.86 -6.22
N GLY A 98 14.26 6.89 -7.05
CA GLY A 98 14.41 6.73 -8.50
C GLY A 98 13.11 6.30 -9.21
N GLY A 99 11.95 6.68 -8.67
CA GLY A 99 10.64 6.32 -9.22
C GLY A 99 10.42 6.81 -10.65
N ILE A 100 10.09 5.89 -11.56
CA ILE A 100 9.74 6.15 -12.96
C ILE A 100 8.23 6.05 -13.11
N ALA A 101 7.59 7.21 -13.39
CA ALA A 101 6.15 7.31 -13.49
C ALA A 101 5.66 7.03 -14.91
N ASN A 102 4.62 6.21 -15.05
CA ASN A 102 3.83 6.04 -16.26
C ASN A 102 2.47 6.75 -16.07
N GLU A 103 2.31 7.90 -16.73
CA GLU A 103 1.13 8.77 -16.58
C GLU A 103 -0.15 8.16 -17.20
N SER A 104 -0.03 7.29 -18.21
CA SER A 104 -1.19 6.66 -18.86
C SER A 104 -1.76 5.52 -18.04
N GLU A 105 -0.90 4.77 -17.35
CA GLU A 105 -1.30 3.62 -16.54
C GLU A 105 -1.38 3.94 -15.04
N LEU A 106 -1.04 5.17 -14.65
CA LEU A 106 -0.95 5.61 -13.25
C LEU A 106 -0.16 4.63 -12.38
N ARG A 107 1.03 4.26 -12.83
CA ARG A 107 1.94 3.40 -12.08
C ARG A 107 3.32 4.05 -11.91
N VAL A 108 4.00 3.67 -10.85
CA VAL A 108 5.40 4.01 -10.64
C VAL A 108 6.20 2.74 -10.45
N ASP A 109 7.28 2.62 -11.21
CA ASP A 109 8.27 1.55 -11.09
C ASP A 109 9.52 2.12 -10.38
N PHE A 110 10.04 1.44 -9.35
CA PHE A 110 11.22 1.84 -8.60
C PHE A 110 11.92 0.63 -7.98
N LEU A 111 13.23 0.54 -8.11
CA LEU A 111 14.05 -0.52 -7.51
C LEU A 111 13.50 -1.95 -7.78
N GLY A 112 13.02 -2.22 -8.99
CA GLY A 112 12.41 -3.51 -9.37
C GLY A 112 11.03 -3.79 -8.78
N ARG A 113 10.36 -2.80 -8.23
CA ARG A 113 9.03 -2.84 -7.60
C ARG A 113 8.04 -1.98 -8.35
N ARG A 114 6.75 -2.26 -8.19
CA ARG A 114 5.67 -1.52 -8.84
C ARG A 114 4.56 -1.16 -7.89
N ILE A 115 4.09 0.08 -7.97
CA ILE A 115 2.84 0.51 -7.34
C ILE A 115 1.95 1.14 -8.41
N SER A 116 0.72 0.64 -8.52
CA SER A 116 -0.27 1.09 -9.51
C SER A 116 -1.53 1.62 -8.83
N LEU A 117 -2.17 2.61 -9.47
CA LEU A 117 -3.46 3.14 -9.02
C LEU A 117 -4.58 2.60 -9.89
N TYR A 118 -5.68 2.19 -9.26
CA TYR A 118 -6.86 1.63 -9.92
C TYR A 118 -8.15 2.31 -9.43
N GLY A 119 -9.18 2.22 -10.26
CA GLY A 119 -10.55 2.54 -9.88
C GLY A 119 -11.35 1.25 -9.65
N ALA A 120 -12.15 1.22 -8.61
CA ALA A 120 -13.11 0.15 -8.35
C ALA A 120 -14.24 0.09 -9.38
N ASP A 121 -14.43 1.18 -10.14
CA ASP A 121 -15.36 1.29 -11.27
C ASP A 121 -14.93 0.49 -12.50
N SER A 122 -13.70 -0.03 -12.52
CA SER A 122 -13.15 -0.83 -13.62
C SER A 122 -12.52 -2.12 -13.08
N PRO A 123 -13.28 -3.06 -12.50
CA PRO A 123 -12.76 -4.26 -11.86
C PRO A 123 -12.01 -5.18 -12.82
N ASP A 124 -12.31 -5.12 -14.12
CA ASP A 124 -11.62 -5.92 -15.13
C ASP A 124 -10.12 -5.56 -15.26
N ALA A 125 -9.74 -4.31 -14.96
CA ALA A 125 -8.34 -3.91 -14.92
C ALA A 125 -7.54 -4.56 -13.77
N LEU A 126 -8.23 -5.12 -12.78
CA LEU A 126 -7.67 -5.82 -11.63
C LEU A 126 -7.72 -7.35 -11.78
N ARG A 127 -8.35 -7.86 -12.84
CA ARG A 127 -8.42 -9.30 -13.10
C ARG A 127 -7.12 -9.79 -13.73
N GLY A 128 -6.62 -10.93 -13.27
CA GLY A 128 -5.41 -11.55 -13.81
C GLY A 128 -4.09 -10.93 -13.35
N ILE A 129 -4.11 -9.93 -12.46
CA ILE A 129 -2.90 -9.42 -11.81
C ILE A 129 -2.64 -10.19 -10.52
N TYR A 130 -1.38 -10.18 -10.07
CA TYR A 130 -1.04 -10.60 -8.71
C TYR A 130 -0.67 -9.37 -7.86
N LEU A 131 -0.95 -9.43 -6.57
CA LEU A 131 -0.65 -8.35 -5.64
C LEU A 131 0.02 -8.89 -4.37
N ASP A 132 1.06 -8.19 -3.92
CA ASP A 132 1.70 -8.40 -2.62
C ASP A 132 1.04 -7.57 -1.52
N GLY A 133 0.26 -6.56 -1.89
CA GLY A 133 -0.54 -5.76 -0.98
C GLY A 133 -1.40 -4.75 -1.69
N CYS A 134 -2.50 -4.36 -1.07
CA CYS A 134 -3.33 -3.28 -1.60
C CYS A 134 -3.95 -2.41 -0.49
N VAL A 135 -4.25 -1.18 -0.87
CA VAL A 135 -5.10 -0.26 -0.09
C VAL A 135 -6.36 0.00 -0.86
N ILE A 136 -7.51 -0.14 -0.22
CA ILE A 136 -8.83 0.19 -0.76
C ILE A 136 -9.32 1.43 -0.01
N ASP A 137 -9.18 2.59 -0.64
CA ASP A 137 -9.55 3.88 -0.04
C ASP A 137 -11.05 4.14 -0.24
N GLU A 138 -11.64 4.85 0.73
CA GLU A 138 -13.08 5.09 0.84
C GLU A 138 -13.90 3.81 0.60
N TYR A 139 -13.49 2.72 1.26
CA TYR A 139 -14.06 1.37 1.09
C TYR A 139 -15.59 1.33 1.22
N GLY A 140 -16.18 2.23 2.02
CA GLY A 140 -17.63 2.36 2.14
C GLY A 140 -18.34 2.75 0.84
N ASP A 141 -17.62 3.24 -0.18
CA ASP A 141 -18.14 3.60 -1.51
C ASP A 141 -17.79 2.56 -2.58
N VAL A 142 -17.04 1.52 -2.22
CA VAL A 142 -16.64 0.44 -3.12
C VAL A 142 -17.59 -0.73 -2.96
N HIS A 143 -18.00 -1.37 -4.07
CA HIS A 143 -18.86 -2.55 -3.98
C HIS A 143 -18.11 -3.71 -3.31
N PRO A 144 -18.69 -4.39 -2.32
CA PRO A 144 -17.99 -5.44 -1.54
C PRO A 144 -17.45 -6.59 -2.39
N SER A 145 -18.13 -6.93 -3.49
CA SER A 145 -17.71 -8.02 -4.40
C SER A 145 -16.35 -7.77 -5.03
N LEU A 146 -15.89 -6.51 -5.14
CA LEU A 146 -14.55 -6.22 -5.65
C LEU A 146 -13.48 -6.93 -4.80
N PHE A 147 -13.62 -6.89 -3.49
CA PHE A 147 -12.65 -7.57 -2.63
C PHE A 147 -12.79 -9.09 -2.74
N THR A 148 -13.99 -9.62 -2.59
CA THR A 148 -14.21 -11.07 -2.51
C THR A 148 -13.95 -11.79 -3.83
N GLU A 149 -14.30 -11.18 -4.96
CA GLU A 149 -14.27 -11.82 -6.27
C GLU A 149 -13.00 -11.48 -7.09
N VAL A 150 -12.37 -10.34 -6.83
CA VAL A 150 -11.25 -9.84 -7.64
C VAL A 150 -9.96 -9.71 -6.83
N LEU A 151 -9.97 -8.92 -5.74
CA LEU A 151 -8.74 -8.61 -5.01
C LEU A 151 -8.26 -9.78 -4.14
N ARG A 152 -9.17 -10.49 -3.47
CA ARG A 152 -8.80 -11.62 -2.64
C ARG A 152 -8.11 -12.73 -3.44
N PRO A 153 -8.57 -13.14 -4.62
CA PRO A 153 -7.80 -14.02 -5.51
C PRO A 153 -6.43 -13.45 -5.89
N ALA A 154 -6.36 -12.18 -6.33
CA ALA A 154 -5.10 -11.53 -6.71
C ALA A 154 -4.05 -11.48 -5.59
N LEU A 155 -4.49 -11.44 -4.33
CA LEU A 155 -3.63 -11.45 -3.13
C LEU A 155 -3.29 -12.86 -2.64
N SER A 156 -4.06 -13.89 -3.04
CA SER A 156 -3.96 -15.23 -2.44
C SER A 156 -2.68 -15.96 -2.82
N ASP A 157 -2.27 -15.91 -4.08
CA ASP A 157 -1.10 -16.64 -4.59
C ASP A 157 0.21 -16.15 -3.94
N ARG A 158 0.22 -14.89 -3.54
CA ARG A 158 1.40 -14.26 -2.95
C ARG A 158 1.23 -13.93 -1.47
N LEU A 159 0.17 -14.43 -0.81
CA LEU A 159 -0.15 -14.13 0.58
C LEU A 159 -0.10 -12.62 0.87
N GLY A 160 -0.60 -11.84 -0.07
CA GLY A 160 -0.64 -10.38 0.02
C GLY A 160 -1.58 -9.88 1.12
N TRP A 161 -1.37 -8.65 1.57
CA TRP A 161 -2.18 -7.99 2.59
C TRP A 161 -3.18 -6.98 1.99
N ALA A 162 -4.24 -6.63 2.73
CA ALA A 162 -5.15 -5.55 2.35
C ALA A 162 -5.44 -4.61 3.52
N LEU A 163 -5.47 -3.31 3.23
CA LEU A 163 -5.95 -2.24 4.10
C LEU A 163 -7.25 -1.67 3.55
N PHE A 164 -8.32 -1.81 4.31
CA PHE A 164 -9.61 -1.17 4.06
C PHE A 164 -9.65 0.14 4.84
N ILE A 165 -9.61 1.28 4.16
CA ILE A 165 -9.54 2.58 4.82
C ILE A 165 -10.64 3.51 4.30
N GLY A 166 -11.18 4.36 5.16
CA GLY A 166 -12.22 5.31 4.76
C GLY A 166 -12.73 6.15 5.92
N THR A 167 -13.69 7.02 5.60
CA THR A 167 -14.42 7.82 6.58
C THR A 167 -15.70 7.13 7.03
N PRO A 168 -16.17 7.34 8.29
CA PRO A 168 -17.46 6.82 8.72
C PRO A 168 -18.61 7.36 7.85
N LYS A 169 -19.45 6.46 7.31
CA LYS A 169 -20.62 6.82 6.48
C LYS A 169 -21.85 6.03 6.92
N GLY A 170 -22.29 6.22 8.15
CA GLY A 170 -23.46 5.52 8.68
C GLY A 170 -23.29 4.00 8.79
N SER A 171 -24.38 3.24 8.70
CA SER A 171 -24.36 1.77 8.73
C SER A 171 -24.23 1.24 7.30
N ASN A 172 -23.11 0.63 6.97
CA ASN A 172 -22.80 0.03 5.68
C ASN A 172 -21.84 -1.17 5.85
N HIS A 173 -21.52 -1.86 4.76
CA HIS A 173 -20.62 -3.00 4.75
C HIS A 173 -19.22 -2.70 5.33
N PHE A 174 -18.75 -1.46 5.29
CA PHE A 174 -17.49 -1.08 5.91
C PHE A 174 -17.56 -1.10 7.43
N LYS A 175 -18.72 -0.67 7.99
CA LYS A 175 -18.99 -0.81 9.42
C LYS A 175 -19.11 -2.29 9.82
N GLU A 176 -19.81 -3.09 9.02
CA GLU A 176 -19.95 -4.52 9.25
C GLU A 176 -18.60 -5.23 9.25
N LEU A 177 -17.71 -4.90 8.31
CA LEU A 177 -16.34 -5.43 8.25
C LEU A 177 -15.53 -5.06 9.51
N ARG A 178 -15.67 -3.83 10.00
CA ARG A 178 -15.03 -3.40 11.24
C ARG A 178 -15.58 -4.16 12.44
N ASP A 179 -16.91 -4.23 12.57
CA ASP A 179 -17.56 -4.92 13.70
C ASP A 179 -17.18 -6.42 13.71
N PHE A 180 -16.96 -7.02 12.53
CA PHE A 180 -16.44 -8.37 12.38
C PHE A 180 -14.97 -8.48 12.87
N ALA A 181 -14.13 -7.52 12.49
CA ALA A 181 -12.71 -7.50 12.88
C ALA A 181 -12.53 -7.24 14.39
N ASP A 182 -13.40 -6.43 14.99
CA ASP A 182 -13.36 -6.11 16.42
C ASP A 182 -13.92 -7.24 17.30
N ASN A 183 -14.49 -8.32 16.73
CA ASN A 183 -15.06 -9.43 17.47
C ASN A 183 -13.99 -10.49 17.78
N PRO A 184 -13.62 -10.69 19.07
CA PRO A 184 -12.59 -11.66 19.47
C PRO A 184 -12.85 -13.12 19.05
N SER A 185 -14.12 -13.46 18.76
CA SER A 185 -14.51 -14.81 18.32
C SER A 185 -14.12 -15.11 16.87
N ASN A 186 -13.64 -14.12 16.12
CA ASN A 186 -13.28 -14.23 14.71
C ASN A 186 -11.74 -14.27 14.50
N GLU A 187 -10.96 -14.45 15.55
CA GLU A 187 -9.51 -14.69 15.45
C GLU A 187 -9.28 -16.05 14.78
N GLY A 188 -8.84 -16.04 13.51
CA GLY A 188 -8.54 -17.21 12.70
C GLY A 188 -7.62 -16.87 11.54
#